data_ff30fbbbbf98619f9d0780d2e080f498
#
_entry.id   ff30fbbbbf98619f9d0780d2e080f498
#
_cell.length_a   1.000
_cell.length_b   1.000
_cell.length_c   1.000
_cell.angle_alpha   90.00
_cell.angle_beta   90.00
_cell.angle_gamma   90.00
#
_symmetry.space_group_name_H-M   'P 1'
#
loop_
_entity.id
_entity.type
_entity.pdbx_description
1 polymer ?
#
loop_
_entity_poly.entity_id
_entity_poly.type
_entity_poly.pdbx_seq_one_letter_code
_entity_poly.pdbx_strand_id
1 'polypeptide(L)'
;MSGTSTDGVDGVLADLRSTDGLAPTILASASHSFDPALRSELLALNTPGDNELHRSALAANALVRCYAEVVGDLLKKARVSATQVRAVGAHGQTVRHRPQEFDATGYTVQINQPALLAELCGINVVADFRSRDVAAGGQGAPLVPPFHQAVFGDGTQNRAVMNIGGISNVTLLPAPAGGSSAALIGFDCGPGNALMDAWCQLHTGAAYDDRGHWAAQGHVDPQLLAALQDEAFFAKAPPKSTGRDLFNLPWLRQRLQGFEDIAAQDVQATLTELTAWGCAQALKGAKPQPERVLVCGGGALNDDLMRRMQSQLGGKRVCSTAELGIDPMQVEALAFAWLAQQTILRQTGSVASVTGARGARILGAVYPA
;
A
#
# COMPACT_ATOMS: atom_id res chain seq x y z
N MET A 1 3.57 -2.16 10.45
CA MET A 1 3.41 -1.23 9.31
C MET A 1 2.34 -0.19 9.64
N SER A 2 2.59 1.10 9.42
CA SER A 2 1.53 2.11 9.41
C SER A 2 1.51 2.76 8.04
N GLY A 3 0.32 2.84 7.45
CA GLY A 3 0.11 3.33 6.09
C GLY A 3 -0.19 4.84 6.02
N THR A 4 -0.39 5.34 4.80
CA THR A 4 -0.76 6.75 4.55
C THR A 4 -2.18 7.10 5.01
N SER A 5 -3.02 6.12 5.35
CA SER A 5 -4.33 6.30 5.99
C SER A 5 -4.21 6.90 7.39
N THR A 6 -3.07 6.68 8.07
CA THR A 6 -2.77 7.16 9.42
C THR A 6 -3.88 6.78 10.42
N ASP A 7 -4.38 5.55 10.32
CA ASP A 7 -5.47 5.01 11.16
C ASP A 7 -4.97 4.07 12.26
N GLY A 8 -3.80 3.45 12.06
CA GLY A 8 -3.25 2.51 13.03
C GLY A 8 -1.98 1.81 12.57
N VAL A 9 -1.68 0.73 13.25
CA VAL A 9 -0.55 -0.16 13.00
C VAL A 9 -1.05 -1.56 12.73
N ASP A 10 -0.68 -2.11 11.58
CA ASP A 10 -0.88 -3.51 11.24
C ASP A 10 0.42 -4.29 11.37
N GLY A 11 0.36 -5.46 11.96
CA GLY A 11 1.48 -6.36 12.13
C GLY A 11 1.17 -7.79 11.74
N VAL A 12 2.18 -8.48 11.23
CA VAL A 12 2.15 -9.93 11.01
C VAL A 12 3.40 -10.55 11.61
N LEU A 13 3.26 -11.73 12.17
CA LEU A 13 4.36 -12.63 12.46
C LEU A 13 4.36 -13.73 11.41
N ALA A 14 5.44 -13.82 10.64
CA ALA A 14 5.53 -14.75 9.53
C ALA A 14 6.79 -15.60 9.60
N ASP A 15 6.66 -16.87 9.19
CA ASP A 15 7.79 -17.72 8.84
C ASP A 15 8.11 -17.51 7.34
N LEU A 16 9.26 -16.88 7.12
CA LEU A 16 9.76 -16.56 5.79
C LEU A 16 10.83 -17.57 5.30
N ARG A 17 11.04 -18.66 6.02
CA ARG A 17 11.91 -19.74 5.57
C ARG A 17 11.23 -20.45 4.42
N SER A 18 11.69 -20.16 3.20
CA SER A 18 11.23 -20.89 2.01
C SER A 18 11.78 -22.32 2.06
N THR A 19 10.90 -23.28 2.22
CA THR A 19 11.14 -24.66 1.82
C THR A 19 10.39 -24.87 0.52
N ASP A 20 11.13 -25.11 -0.58
CA ASP A 20 10.59 -25.54 -1.86
C ASP A 20 9.66 -24.55 -2.61
N GLY A 21 9.90 -23.25 -2.50
CA GLY A 21 9.14 -22.24 -3.26
C GLY A 21 7.71 -22.00 -2.76
N LEU A 22 7.39 -22.45 -1.55
CA LEU A 22 6.11 -22.18 -0.91
C LEU A 22 6.00 -20.73 -0.46
N ALA A 23 4.78 -20.18 -0.49
CA ALA A 23 4.48 -18.84 0.02
C ALA A 23 4.82 -18.72 1.52
N PRO A 24 5.18 -17.51 2.01
CA PRO A 24 5.39 -17.26 3.43
C PRO A 24 4.20 -17.72 4.26
N THR A 25 4.47 -18.29 5.43
CA THR A 25 3.40 -18.70 6.36
C THR A 25 3.18 -17.62 7.41
N ILE A 26 1.99 -17.03 7.43
CA ILE A 26 1.59 -16.08 8.46
C ILE A 26 1.13 -16.86 9.71
N LEU A 27 1.86 -16.69 10.82
CA LEU A 27 1.61 -17.36 12.09
C LEU A 27 0.60 -16.59 12.95
N ALA A 28 0.59 -15.26 12.87
CA ALA A 28 -0.33 -14.38 13.58
C ALA A 28 -0.44 -13.03 12.88
N SER A 29 -1.57 -12.35 13.11
CA SER A 29 -1.78 -10.95 12.74
C SER A 29 -2.39 -10.17 13.90
N ALA A 30 -2.07 -8.88 14.00
CA ALA A 30 -2.63 -7.96 14.99
C ALA A 30 -2.67 -6.55 14.41
N SER A 31 -3.67 -5.77 14.83
CA SER A 31 -3.85 -4.38 14.44
C SER A 31 -4.25 -3.54 15.66
N HIS A 32 -3.68 -2.35 15.76
CA HIS A 32 -4.05 -1.37 16.78
C HIS A 32 -4.31 -0.03 16.12
N SER A 33 -5.47 0.56 16.39
CA SER A 33 -5.79 1.92 15.95
C SER A 33 -4.97 2.94 16.73
N PHE A 34 -4.60 4.04 16.08
CA PHE A 34 -3.98 5.15 16.79
C PHE A 34 -4.99 5.85 17.71
N ASP A 35 -4.50 6.27 18.86
CA ASP A 35 -5.23 7.23 19.67
C ASP A 35 -5.43 8.53 18.88
N PRO A 36 -6.58 9.23 19.07
CA PRO A 36 -6.90 10.44 18.30
C PRO A 36 -5.83 11.54 18.37
N ALA A 37 -5.15 11.71 19.51
CA ALA A 37 -4.11 12.71 19.68
C ALA A 37 -2.86 12.38 18.85
N LEU A 38 -2.39 11.12 18.90
CA LEU A 38 -1.28 10.65 18.07
C LEU A 38 -1.63 10.77 16.58
N ARG A 39 -2.83 10.34 16.18
CA ARG A 39 -3.29 10.45 14.79
C ARG A 39 -3.27 11.89 14.29
N SER A 40 -3.82 12.83 15.10
CA SER A 40 -3.84 14.25 14.76
C SER A 40 -2.42 14.81 14.60
N GLU A 41 -1.50 14.43 15.49
CA GLU A 41 -0.10 14.87 15.44
C GLU A 41 0.63 14.33 14.20
N LEU A 42 0.46 13.04 13.88
CA LEU A 42 1.05 12.44 12.68
C LEU A 42 0.52 13.11 11.40
N LEU A 43 -0.76 13.47 11.36
CA LEU A 43 -1.34 14.20 10.22
C LEU A 43 -0.79 15.64 10.15
N ALA A 44 -0.66 16.35 11.28
CA ALA A 44 -0.09 17.69 11.33
C ALA A 44 1.36 17.74 10.85
N LEU A 45 2.14 16.71 11.12
CA LEU A 45 3.53 16.59 10.67
C LEU A 45 3.70 16.38 9.15
N ASN A 46 2.63 16.18 8.40
CA ASN A 46 2.70 16.17 6.92
C ASN A 46 2.91 17.56 6.32
N THR A 47 2.68 18.64 7.09
CA THR A 47 2.91 20.03 6.69
C THR A 47 3.92 20.70 7.63
N PRO A 48 4.69 21.71 7.15
CA PRO A 48 5.58 22.47 8.01
C PRO A 48 4.82 23.14 9.18
N GLY A 49 5.43 23.13 10.36
CA GLY A 49 4.82 23.70 11.56
C GLY A 49 5.84 24.03 12.64
N ASP A 50 5.39 24.77 13.66
CA ASP A 50 6.24 25.18 14.77
C ASP A 50 6.75 23.98 15.57
N ASN A 51 8.00 24.09 16.04
CA ASN A 51 8.67 23.11 16.89
C ASN A 51 8.64 21.66 16.35
N GLU A 52 8.67 21.52 15.05
CA GLU A 52 8.44 20.26 14.32
C GLU A 52 9.41 19.15 14.75
N LEU A 53 10.69 19.48 14.98
CA LEU A 53 11.69 18.49 15.41
C LEU A 53 11.35 17.85 16.77
N HIS A 54 10.95 18.65 17.75
CA HIS A 54 10.53 18.16 19.06
C HIS A 54 9.26 17.31 18.96
N ARG A 55 8.26 17.81 18.24
CA ARG A 55 6.98 17.13 18.02
C ARG A 55 7.18 15.80 17.33
N SER A 56 8.00 15.76 16.28
CA SER A 56 8.29 14.52 15.56
C SER A 56 9.01 13.49 16.42
N ALA A 57 9.95 13.91 17.28
CA ALA A 57 10.63 13.01 18.22
C ALA A 57 9.67 12.38 19.24
N LEU A 58 8.74 13.18 19.80
CA LEU A 58 7.73 12.65 20.72
C LEU A 58 6.70 11.74 20.01
N ALA A 59 6.28 12.12 18.81
CA ALA A 59 5.39 11.29 17.99
C ALA A 59 6.05 9.95 17.60
N ALA A 60 7.36 9.94 17.31
CA ALA A 60 8.13 8.72 17.08
C ALA A 60 8.10 7.77 18.28
N ASN A 61 8.29 8.32 19.49
CA ASN A 61 8.21 7.52 20.73
C ASN A 61 6.80 6.95 20.96
N ALA A 62 5.75 7.73 20.72
CA ALA A 62 4.38 7.28 20.85
C ALA A 62 4.05 6.19 19.81
N LEU A 63 4.45 6.38 18.56
CA LEU A 63 4.26 5.44 17.47
C LEU A 63 4.87 4.07 17.78
N VAL A 64 6.14 4.02 18.25
CA VAL A 64 6.79 2.73 18.50
C VAL A 64 6.25 2.01 19.73
N ARG A 65 5.60 2.71 20.66
CA ARG A 65 4.84 2.06 21.74
C ARG A 65 3.64 1.29 21.18
N CYS A 66 2.90 1.88 20.23
CA CYS A 66 1.86 1.14 19.51
C CYS A 66 2.43 -0.06 18.74
N TYR A 67 3.62 0.09 18.12
CA TYR A 67 4.29 -1.04 17.47
C TYR A 67 4.66 -2.14 18.46
N ALA A 68 5.16 -1.79 19.65
CA ALA A 68 5.51 -2.75 20.70
C ALA A 68 4.27 -3.52 21.22
N GLU A 69 3.13 -2.85 21.34
CA GLU A 69 1.85 -3.50 21.70
C GLU A 69 1.43 -4.53 20.64
N VAL A 70 1.48 -4.15 19.35
CA VAL A 70 1.22 -5.06 18.23
C VAL A 70 2.18 -6.25 18.26
N VAL A 71 3.48 -6.02 18.47
CA VAL A 71 4.48 -7.10 18.59
C VAL A 71 4.13 -8.02 19.76
N GLY A 72 3.79 -7.46 20.92
CA GLY A 72 3.37 -8.25 22.10
C GLY A 72 2.16 -9.14 21.82
N ASP A 73 1.16 -8.62 21.11
CA ASP A 73 -0.02 -9.40 20.73
C ASP A 73 0.29 -10.49 19.70
N LEU A 74 1.17 -10.22 18.74
CA LEU A 74 1.64 -11.22 17.79
C LEU A 74 2.34 -12.38 18.48
N LEU A 75 3.25 -12.08 19.41
CA LEU A 75 3.96 -13.10 20.19
C LEU A 75 3.01 -13.96 21.01
N LYS A 76 2.02 -13.34 21.69
CA LYS A 76 0.99 -14.05 22.45
C LYS A 76 0.14 -14.95 21.55
N LYS A 77 -0.38 -14.42 20.42
CA LYS A 77 -1.24 -15.17 19.49
C LYS A 77 -0.51 -16.37 18.89
N ALA A 78 0.74 -16.18 18.48
CA ALA A 78 1.56 -17.25 17.91
C ALA A 78 2.17 -18.19 18.98
N ARG A 79 2.11 -17.85 20.26
CA ARG A 79 2.73 -18.58 21.39
C ARG A 79 4.24 -18.75 21.20
N VAL A 80 4.93 -17.69 20.76
CA VAL A 80 6.38 -17.65 20.59
C VAL A 80 7.00 -16.60 21.52
N SER A 81 8.26 -16.82 21.90
CA SER A 81 9.04 -15.84 22.66
C SER A 81 9.76 -14.84 21.73
N ALA A 82 10.15 -13.68 22.26
CA ALA A 82 10.93 -12.69 21.52
C ALA A 82 12.24 -13.28 20.94
N THR A 83 12.87 -14.19 21.68
CA THR A 83 14.14 -14.85 21.28
C THR A 83 14.00 -15.79 20.08
N GLN A 84 12.78 -16.19 19.71
CA GLN A 84 12.48 -17.01 18.54
C GLN A 84 12.25 -16.15 17.28
N VAL A 85 12.10 -14.82 17.43
CA VAL A 85 11.88 -13.90 16.33
C VAL A 85 13.21 -13.29 15.89
N ARG A 86 13.55 -13.40 14.62
CA ARG A 86 14.83 -12.95 14.08
C ARG A 86 14.95 -11.43 14.04
N ALA A 87 13.88 -10.76 13.61
CA ALA A 87 13.81 -9.30 13.54
C ALA A 87 12.36 -8.80 13.36
N VAL A 88 12.13 -7.54 13.72
CA VAL A 88 10.93 -6.77 13.40
C VAL A 88 11.23 -5.86 12.23
N GLY A 89 10.44 -5.88 11.16
CA GLY A 89 10.46 -4.89 10.09
C GLY A 89 9.54 -3.72 10.42
N ALA A 90 10.09 -2.57 10.79
CA ALA A 90 9.33 -1.40 11.21
C ALA A 90 9.41 -0.28 10.17
N HIS A 91 8.33 -0.09 9.38
CA HIS A 91 8.27 0.95 8.34
C HIS A 91 8.36 2.37 8.94
N GLY A 92 7.70 2.61 10.06
CA GLY A 92 7.45 3.96 10.56
C GLY A 92 6.28 4.63 9.85
N GLN A 93 5.99 5.89 10.20
CA GLN A 93 4.94 6.69 9.56
C GLN A 93 5.55 7.72 8.62
N THR A 94 5.26 7.64 7.33
CA THR A 94 5.71 8.64 6.36
C THR A 94 5.02 9.98 6.61
N VAL A 95 5.82 11.03 6.80
CA VAL A 95 5.35 12.41 6.98
C VAL A 95 5.90 13.38 5.94
N ARG A 96 7.04 13.05 5.30
CA ARG A 96 7.58 13.78 4.17
C ARG A 96 8.16 12.80 3.17
N HIS A 97 7.97 13.08 1.90
CA HIS A 97 8.55 12.29 0.82
C HIS A 97 8.85 13.21 -0.37
N ARG A 98 10.11 13.59 -0.50
CA ARG A 98 10.62 14.60 -1.43
C ARG A 98 11.89 14.12 -2.14
N PRO A 99 11.84 12.95 -2.82
CA PRO A 99 12.99 12.43 -3.54
C PRO A 99 13.35 13.35 -4.71
N GLN A 100 14.65 13.55 -4.94
CA GLN A 100 15.23 14.33 -6.03
C GLN A 100 14.89 15.84 -6.02
N GLU A 101 14.19 16.32 -5.00
CA GLU A 101 13.95 17.75 -4.82
C GLU A 101 15.16 18.45 -4.17
N PHE A 102 15.21 19.78 -4.25
CA PHE A 102 16.15 20.71 -3.61
C PHE A 102 17.62 20.58 -4.08
N ASP A 103 18.31 19.50 -3.75
CA ASP A 103 19.74 19.27 -3.97
C ASP A 103 20.02 18.11 -4.95
N ALA A 104 19.04 17.75 -5.78
CA ALA A 104 19.01 16.61 -6.69
C ALA A 104 19.04 15.21 -6.00
N THR A 105 19.13 15.15 -4.68
CA THR A 105 18.99 13.93 -3.88
C THR A 105 17.62 13.90 -3.22
N GLY A 106 17.26 15.02 -2.60
CA GLY A 106 16.03 15.14 -1.82
C GLY A 106 16.05 14.27 -0.57
N TYR A 107 14.88 13.96 -0.03
CA TYR A 107 14.76 13.18 1.18
C TYR A 107 13.43 12.45 1.30
N THR A 108 13.39 11.52 2.23
CA THR A 108 12.16 10.86 2.70
C THR A 108 12.24 10.72 4.21
N VAL A 109 11.14 11.00 4.91
CA VAL A 109 11.07 10.93 6.38
C VAL A 109 9.93 10.02 6.78
N GLN A 110 10.28 8.90 7.38
CA GLN A 110 9.37 8.03 8.12
C GLN A 110 9.67 8.22 9.60
N ILE A 111 8.71 8.82 10.34
CA ILE A 111 8.82 8.94 11.80
C ILE A 111 8.89 7.54 12.37
N ASN A 112 9.93 7.28 13.16
CA ASN A 112 10.20 6.01 13.81
C ASN A 112 11.24 6.20 14.94
N GLN A 113 11.26 5.31 15.91
CA GLN A 113 12.31 5.22 16.94
C GLN A 113 12.72 3.76 17.12
N PRO A 114 13.47 3.21 16.16
CA PRO A 114 13.74 1.78 16.12
C PRO A 114 14.59 1.27 17.28
N ALA A 115 15.48 2.10 17.85
CA ALA A 115 16.23 1.74 19.05
C ALA A 115 15.29 1.53 20.25
N LEU A 116 14.33 2.45 20.47
CA LEU A 116 13.32 2.28 21.52
C LEU A 116 12.45 1.05 21.29
N LEU A 117 12.07 0.76 20.04
CA LEU A 117 11.31 -0.44 19.73
C LEU A 117 12.09 -1.72 20.05
N ALA A 118 13.40 -1.75 19.74
CA ALA A 118 14.28 -2.87 20.05
C ALA A 118 14.34 -3.11 21.58
N GLU A 119 14.54 -2.07 22.37
CA GLU A 119 14.51 -2.13 23.84
C GLU A 119 13.18 -2.61 24.40
N LEU A 120 12.05 -2.13 23.85
CA LEU A 120 10.72 -2.51 24.33
C LEU A 120 10.36 -3.97 24.01
N CYS A 121 10.83 -4.50 22.88
CA CYS A 121 10.46 -5.83 22.39
C CYS A 121 11.50 -6.91 22.68
N GLY A 122 12.77 -6.55 22.94
CA GLY A 122 13.88 -7.49 23.02
C GLY A 122 14.16 -8.22 21.70
N ILE A 123 13.89 -7.57 20.57
CA ILE A 123 14.02 -8.12 19.21
C ILE A 123 14.73 -7.12 18.32
N ASN A 124 15.69 -7.57 17.52
CA ASN A 124 16.33 -6.70 16.53
C ASN A 124 15.29 -6.01 15.65
N VAL A 125 15.47 -4.73 15.35
CA VAL A 125 14.58 -3.96 14.49
C VAL A 125 15.29 -3.58 13.20
N VAL A 126 14.65 -3.79 12.07
CA VAL A 126 15.05 -3.27 10.77
C VAL A 126 14.11 -2.12 10.40
N ALA A 127 14.68 -0.95 10.15
CA ALA A 127 13.91 0.26 9.83
C ALA A 127 14.64 1.09 8.76
N ASP A 128 14.05 2.22 8.35
CA ASP A 128 14.60 3.11 7.32
C ASP A 128 14.78 2.42 5.95
N PHE A 129 13.72 1.85 5.44
CA PHE A 129 13.76 1.09 4.19
C PHE A 129 13.89 1.97 2.93
N ARG A 130 13.60 3.29 3.00
CA ARG A 130 13.48 4.15 1.82
C ARG A 130 14.71 4.99 1.53
N SER A 131 15.43 5.46 2.57
CA SER A 131 16.55 6.41 2.43
C SER A 131 17.69 5.88 1.55
N ARG A 132 17.98 4.57 1.61
CA ARG A 132 19.03 3.97 0.78
C ARG A 132 18.72 4.00 -0.71
N ASP A 133 17.47 3.82 -1.09
CA ASP A 133 17.03 3.91 -2.48
C ASP A 133 17.07 5.36 -2.98
N VAL A 134 16.59 6.31 -2.16
CA VAL A 134 16.68 7.76 -2.45
C VAL A 134 18.14 8.19 -2.63
N ALA A 135 19.04 7.79 -1.74
CA ALA A 135 20.47 8.07 -1.85
C ALA A 135 21.11 7.45 -3.12
N ALA A 136 20.53 6.38 -3.65
CA ALA A 136 20.93 5.80 -4.92
C ALA A 136 20.31 6.50 -6.14
N GLY A 137 19.59 7.62 -5.94
CA GLY A 137 18.91 8.38 -7.00
C GLY A 137 17.53 7.84 -7.35
N GLY A 138 17.01 6.89 -6.57
CA GLY A 138 15.66 6.35 -6.75
C GLY A 138 14.58 7.19 -6.07
N GLN A 139 13.33 6.82 -6.36
CA GLN A 139 12.16 7.49 -5.76
C GLN A 139 11.87 7.02 -4.33
N GLY A 140 12.52 5.95 -3.81
CA GLY A 140 12.21 5.40 -2.49
C GLY A 140 10.83 4.76 -2.36
N ALA A 141 10.08 4.69 -3.45
CA ALA A 141 8.76 4.09 -3.57
C ALA A 141 8.48 3.73 -5.04
N PRO A 142 7.62 2.73 -5.33
CA PRO A 142 7.13 1.71 -4.40
C PRO A 142 8.20 0.68 -4.04
N LEU A 143 8.19 0.17 -2.80
CA LEU A 143 9.14 -0.86 -2.35
C LEU A 143 8.54 -2.28 -2.35
N VAL A 144 7.24 -2.40 -2.54
CA VAL A 144 6.51 -3.67 -2.49
C VAL A 144 6.66 -4.55 -3.74
N PRO A 145 6.91 -4.03 -4.96
CA PRO A 145 6.99 -4.83 -6.17
C PRO A 145 7.96 -6.02 -6.13
N PRO A 146 9.20 -5.92 -5.58
CA PRO A 146 10.08 -7.08 -5.45
C PRO A 146 9.49 -8.19 -4.55
N PHE A 147 8.82 -7.81 -3.47
CA PHE A 147 8.08 -8.74 -2.62
C PHE A 147 6.92 -9.39 -3.39
N HIS A 148 6.14 -8.61 -4.14
CA HIS A 148 5.08 -9.16 -4.98
C HIS A 148 5.62 -10.19 -5.96
N GLN A 149 6.78 -9.93 -6.59
CA GLN A 149 7.42 -10.89 -7.51
C GLN A 149 7.86 -12.16 -6.77
N ALA A 150 8.43 -12.02 -5.57
CA ALA A 150 8.91 -13.15 -4.78
C ALA A 150 7.78 -14.07 -4.29
N VAL A 151 6.61 -13.49 -3.97
CA VAL A 151 5.52 -14.20 -3.30
C VAL A 151 4.37 -14.57 -4.26
N PHE A 152 4.05 -13.70 -5.21
CA PHE A 152 2.92 -13.86 -6.13
C PHE A 152 3.34 -14.13 -7.57
N GLY A 153 4.65 -14.05 -7.87
CA GLY A 153 5.18 -14.40 -9.19
C GLY A 153 4.86 -15.83 -9.55
N ASP A 154 4.77 -16.12 -10.85
CA ASP A 154 4.51 -17.46 -11.38
C ASP A 154 5.52 -17.78 -12.49
N GLY A 155 5.95 -19.03 -12.55
CA GLY A 155 6.93 -19.46 -13.55
C GLY A 155 6.40 -19.49 -14.99
N THR A 156 5.08 -19.54 -15.16
CA THR A 156 4.40 -19.77 -16.44
C THR A 156 3.36 -18.72 -16.81
N GLN A 157 2.74 -18.07 -15.83
CA GLN A 157 1.67 -17.10 -16.03
C GLN A 157 2.11 -15.68 -15.69
N ASN A 158 1.77 -14.74 -16.55
CA ASN A 158 1.87 -13.33 -16.23
C ASN A 158 0.77 -12.96 -15.24
N ARG A 159 1.15 -12.30 -14.15
CA ARG A 159 0.22 -11.86 -13.11
C ARG A 159 0.31 -10.36 -12.91
N ALA A 160 -0.71 -9.79 -12.29
CA ALA A 160 -0.66 -8.45 -11.72
C ALA A 160 -1.11 -8.53 -10.26
N VAL A 161 -0.46 -7.78 -9.39
CA VAL A 161 -0.96 -7.53 -8.03
C VAL A 161 -1.45 -6.09 -7.99
N MET A 162 -2.69 -5.92 -7.58
CA MET A 162 -3.36 -4.63 -7.48
C MET A 162 -3.68 -4.37 -6.01
N ASN A 163 -3.00 -3.40 -5.44
CA ASN A 163 -3.28 -2.94 -4.08
C ASN A 163 -4.31 -1.81 -4.14
N ILE A 164 -5.47 -2.01 -3.54
CA ILE A 164 -6.54 -1.02 -3.46
C ILE A 164 -6.69 -0.57 -2.00
N GLY A 165 -5.85 0.40 -1.64
CA GLY A 165 -5.95 1.19 -0.41
C GLY A 165 -6.73 2.48 -0.68
N GLY A 166 -6.35 3.60 -0.05
CA GLY A 166 -6.92 4.90 -0.39
C GLY A 166 -6.66 5.31 -1.84
N ILE A 167 -5.47 5.04 -2.34
CA ILE A 167 -5.07 5.10 -3.75
C ILE A 167 -4.84 3.67 -4.22
N SER A 168 -5.18 3.38 -5.47
CA SER A 168 -4.93 2.09 -6.10
C SER A 168 -3.61 2.10 -6.87
N ASN A 169 -2.83 1.01 -6.76
CA ASN A 169 -1.60 0.82 -7.51
C ASN A 169 -1.49 -0.61 -8.03
N VAL A 170 -0.68 -0.80 -9.05
CA VAL A 170 -0.46 -2.10 -9.69
C VAL A 170 1.02 -2.46 -9.73
N THR A 171 1.31 -3.74 -9.55
CA THR A 171 2.59 -4.35 -9.88
C THR A 171 2.38 -5.39 -10.97
N LEU A 172 3.07 -5.24 -12.11
CA LEU A 172 3.08 -6.20 -13.20
C LEU A 172 4.17 -7.24 -12.95
N LEU A 173 3.79 -8.52 -12.89
CA LEU A 173 4.65 -9.66 -12.60
C LEU A 173 4.79 -10.52 -13.86
N PRO A 174 5.81 -10.26 -14.70
CA PRO A 174 6.04 -11.07 -15.89
C PRO A 174 6.51 -12.47 -15.50
N ALA A 175 6.02 -13.49 -16.23
CA ALA A 175 6.52 -14.85 -16.10
C ALA A 175 7.92 -14.97 -16.71
N PRO A 176 8.87 -15.69 -16.09
CA PRO A 176 10.19 -15.95 -16.66
C PRO A 176 10.14 -16.83 -17.92
N ALA A 177 9.13 -17.68 -18.02
CA ALA A 177 8.95 -18.60 -19.14
C ALA A 177 8.62 -17.82 -20.44
N GLY A 178 9.39 -18.08 -21.50
CA GLY A 178 9.19 -17.45 -22.80
C GLY A 178 10.29 -16.47 -23.21
N GLY A 179 11.40 -16.36 -22.43
CA GLY A 179 12.53 -15.49 -22.78
C GLY A 179 12.20 -14.00 -22.70
N SER A 180 11.08 -13.64 -22.07
CA SER A 180 10.71 -12.25 -21.87
C SER A 180 11.65 -11.62 -20.84
N SER A 181 12.46 -10.65 -21.26
CA SER A 181 13.21 -9.74 -20.38
C SER A 181 12.32 -8.62 -19.85
N ALA A 182 11.00 -8.85 -19.73
CA ALA A 182 10.07 -7.83 -19.26
C ALA A 182 10.43 -7.43 -17.84
N ALA A 183 10.63 -6.13 -17.63
CA ALA A 183 10.96 -5.58 -16.33
C ALA A 183 9.78 -5.65 -15.38
N LEU A 184 10.07 -5.84 -14.09
CA LEU A 184 9.11 -5.59 -13.03
C LEU A 184 8.74 -4.10 -13.05
N ILE A 185 7.44 -3.80 -13.10
CA ILE A 185 6.91 -2.44 -13.18
C ILE A 185 5.84 -2.26 -12.10
N GLY A 186 5.85 -1.09 -11.44
CA GLY A 186 4.81 -0.71 -10.49
C GLY A 186 4.46 0.77 -10.64
N PHE A 187 3.17 1.12 -10.58
CA PHE A 187 2.69 2.50 -10.68
C PHE A 187 1.26 2.64 -10.15
N ASP A 188 0.83 3.89 -9.89
CA ASP A 188 -0.51 4.18 -9.38
C ASP A 188 -1.55 4.18 -10.50
N CYS A 189 -2.73 3.63 -10.21
CA CYS A 189 -3.85 3.49 -11.16
C CYS A 189 -4.84 4.66 -11.07
N GLY A 190 -4.96 5.30 -9.90
CA GLY A 190 -5.93 6.35 -9.60
C GLY A 190 -6.50 6.20 -8.18
N PRO A 191 -7.68 6.78 -7.90
CA PRO A 191 -8.30 6.62 -6.60
C PRO A 191 -8.60 5.14 -6.34
N GLY A 192 -8.41 4.73 -5.09
CA GLY A 192 -8.90 3.46 -4.55
C GLY A 192 -10.15 3.73 -3.72
N ASN A 193 -10.08 3.41 -2.41
CA ASN A 193 -11.21 3.59 -1.49
C ASN A 193 -11.40 5.06 -1.04
N ALA A 194 -10.39 5.94 -1.17
CA ALA A 194 -10.41 7.26 -0.52
C ALA A 194 -11.63 8.11 -0.87
N LEU A 195 -12.06 8.12 -2.14
CA LEU A 195 -13.24 8.88 -2.57
C LEU A 195 -14.54 8.20 -2.13
N MET A 196 -14.61 6.88 -2.26
CA MET A 196 -15.76 6.07 -1.83
C MET A 196 -16.00 6.19 -0.33
N ASP A 197 -14.93 6.07 0.48
CA ASP A 197 -15.01 6.16 1.94
C ASP A 197 -15.43 7.56 2.38
N ALA A 198 -14.82 8.60 1.80
CA ALA A 198 -15.14 9.98 2.11
C ALA A 198 -16.59 10.34 1.73
N TRP A 199 -17.11 9.83 0.62
CA TRP A 199 -18.49 10.03 0.20
C TRP A 199 -19.47 9.26 1.08
N CYS A 200 -19.16 8.01 1.40
CA CYS A 200 -19.93 7.18 2.32
C CYS A 200 -20.03 7.84 3.70
N GLN A 201 -18.89 8.28 4.27
CA GLN A 201 -18.84 8.99 5.56
C GLN A 201 -19.72 10.25 5.56
N LEU A 202 -19.69 11.02 4.48
CA LEU A 202 -20.44 12.27 4.34
C LEU A 202 -21.95 12.03 4.34
N HIS A 203 -22.43 10.98 3.67
CA HIS A 203 -23.85 10.76 3.40
C HIS A 203 -24.52 9.72 4.30
N THR A 204 -23.74 8.81 4.89
CA THR A 204 -24.28 7.73 5.74
C THR A 204 -23.77 7.78 7.18
N GLY A 205 -22.67 8.52 7.42
CA GLY A 205 -21.97 8.52 8.72
C GLY A 205 -21.06 7.31 8.93
N ALA A 206 -21.13 6.27 8.06
CA ALA A 206 -20.24 5.10 8.13
C ALA A 206 -18.86 5.43 7.54
N ALA A 207 -17.80 4.89 8.14
CA ALA A 207 -16.43 5.17 7.71
C ALA A 207 -16.12 4.66 6.30
N TYR A 208 -16.81 3.64 5.84
CA TYR A 208 -16.70 3.04 4.50
C TYR A 208 -18.00 2.27 4.16
N ASP A 209 -18.17 1.97 2.87
CA ASP A 209 -19.27 1.14 2.35
C ASP A 209 -18.92 -0.34 2.53
N ASP A 210 -19.47 -0.95 3.59
CA ASP A 210 -19.16 -2.33 3.91
C ASP A 210 -19.56 -3.26 2.77
N ARG A 211 -18.59 -4.01 2.25
CA ARG A 211 -18.69 -4.92 1.10
C ARG A 211 -19.24 -4.27 -0.18
N GLY A 212 -19.35 -2.94 -0.24
CA GLY A 212 -19.92 -2.22 -1.37
C GLY A 212 -21.44 -2.33 -1.47
N HIS A 213 -22.12 -2.65 -0.36
CA HIS A 213 -23.56 -2.88 -0.35
C HIS A 213 -24.36 -1.65 -0.74
N TRP A 214 -23.92 -0.46 -0.36
CA TRP A 214 -24.59 0.78 -0.72
C TRP A 214 -24.39 1.12 -2.20
N ALA A 215 -23.17 1.03 -2.72
CA ALA A 215 -22.85 1.22 -4.14
C ALA A 215 -23.59 0.23 -5.05
N ALA A 216 -23.72 -1.03 -4.60
CA ALA A 216 -24.36 -2.10 -5.38
C ALA A 216 -25.86 -1.84 -5.65
N GLN A 217 -26.52 -1.02 -4.84
CA GLN A 217 -27.93 -0.65 -5.00
C GLN A 217 -28.11 0.61 -5.86
N GLY A 218 -27.02 1.36 -6.13
CA GLY A 218 -27.05 2.56 -6.97
C GLY A 218 -26.82 2.23 -8.45
N HIS A 219 -27.06 3.23 -9.30
CA HIS A 219 -26.82 3.18 -10.72
C HIS A 219 -25.62 4.04 -11.08
N VAL A 220 -24.76 3.53 -11.94
CA VAL A 220 -23.64 4.33 -12.48
C VAL A 220 -24.21 5.39 -13.41
N ASP A 221 -23.92 6.66 -13.11
CA ASP A 221 -24.24 7.75 -14.03
C ASP A 221 -23.13 7.88 -15.08
N PRO A 222 -23.41 7.66 -16.37
CA PRO A 222 -22.40 7.66 -17.40
C PRO A 222 -21.79 9.05 -17.70
N GLN A 223 -22.55 10.13 -17.45
CA GLN A 223 -22.06 11.49 -17.68
C GLN A 223 -21.13 11.92 -16.55
N LEU A 224 -21.49 11.65 -15.32
CA LEU A 224 -20.63 11.86 -14.16
C LEU A 224 -19.36 10.99 -14.28
N LEU A 225 -19.49 9.73 -14.64
CA LEU A 225 -18.32 8.86 -14.84
C LEU A 225 -17.36 9.45 -15.88
N ALA A 226 -17.87 9.91 -17.01
CA ALA A 226 -17.05 10.55 -18.05
C ALA A 226 -16.36 11.82 -17.54
N ALA A 227 -17.06 12.67 -16.76
CA ALA A 227 -16.47 13.86 -16.14
C ALA A 227 -15.36 13.52 -15.12
N LEU A 228 -15.50 12.43 -14.37
CA LEU A 228 -14.48 11.95 -13.43
C LEU A 228 -13.27 11.35 -14.17
N GLN A 229 -13.50 10.66 -15.28
CA GLN A 229 -12.46 10.06 -16.13
C GLN A 229 -11.61 11.10 -16.88
N ASP A 230 -12.11 12.32 -17.07
CA ASP A 230 -11.41 13.43 -17.72
C ASP A 230 -10.33 14.08 -16.82
N GLU A 231 -9.85 13.37 -15.83
CA GLU A 231 -8.73 13.83 -15.02
C GLU A 231 -7.40 13.54 -15.74
N ALA A 232 -6.55 14.57 -15.86
CA ALA A 232 -5.29 14.52 -16.59
C ALA A 232 -4.33 13.40 -16.12
N PHE A 233 -4.44 12.98 -14.84
CA PHE A 233 -3.67 11.88 -14.29
C PHE A 233 -3.89 10.58 -15.09
N PHE A 234 -5.11 10.29 -15.51
CA PHE A 234 -5.40 9.03 -16.21
C PHE A 234 -4.73 8.92 -17.57
N ALA A 235 -4.49 10.06 -18.24
CA ALA A 235 -3.80 10.12 -19.54
C ALA A 235 -2.27 9.97 -19.43
N LYS A 236 -1.68 10.10 -18.24
CA LYS A 236 -0.23 9.97 -18.05
C LYS A 236 0.23 8.53 -18.32
N ALA A 237 1.34 8.41 -19.05
CA ALA A 237 2.01 7.12 -19.21
C ALA A 237 2.76 6.70 -17.92
N PRO A 238 2.87 5.39 -17.62
CA PRO A 238 3.76 4.90 -16.56
C PRO A 238 5.25 5.21 -16.88
N PRO A 239 6.08 5.44 -15.83
CA PRO A 239 5.74 5.44 -14.41
C PRO A 239 4.97 6.69 -14.00
N LYS A 240 3.91 6.54 -13.21
CA LYS A 240 3.12 7.64 -12.69
C LYS A 240 2.70 7.39 -11.25
N SER A 241 2.60 8.46 -10.47
CA SER A 241 2.11 8.43 -9.10
C SER A 241 1.07 9.50 -8.85
N THR A 242 0.24 9.29 -7.83
CA THR A 242 -0.80 10.20 -7.37
C THR A 242 -1.05 9.98 -5.88
N GLY A 243 -1.86 10.84 -5.26
CA GLY A 243 -2.15 10.78 -3.85
C GLY A 243 -3.51 11.38 -3.49
N ARG A 244 -3.76 11.47 -2.18
CA ARG A 244 -4.93 12.16 -1.63
C ARG A 244 -4.87 13.69 -1.79
N ASP A 245 -3.73 14.23 -2.19
CA ASP A 245 -3.56 15.61 -2.61
C ASP A 245 -4.36 15.93 -3.88
N LEU A 246 -4.48 14.96 -4.80
CA LEU A 246 -5.33 15.08 -5.98
C LEU A 246 -6.73 14.51 -5.74
N PHE A 247 -6.83 13.21 -5.39
CA PHE A 247 -8.12 12.53 -5.24
C PHE A 247 -8.68 12.68 -3.82
N ASN A 248 -9.43 13.77 -3.61
CA ASN A 248 -10.01 14.17 -2.33
C ASN A 248 -11.43 14.74 -2.49
N LEU A 249 -12.11 15.04 -1.37
CA LEU A 249 -13.45 15.62 -1.40
C LEU A 249 -13.55 16.98 -2.13
N PRO A 250 -12.60 17.92 -1.99
CA PRO A 250 -12.59 19.15 -2.78
C PRO A 250 -12.59 18.89 -4.29
N TRP A 251 -11.72 17.98 -4.77
CA TRP A 251 -11.70 17.57 -6.19
C TRP A 251 -13.04 16.95 -6.60
N LEU A 252 -13.60 16.04 -5.79
CA LEU A 252 -14.88 15.42 -6.09
C LEU A 252 -16.01 16.44 -6.17
N ARG A 253 -16.09 17.38 -5.21
CA ARG A 253 -17.09 18.46 -5.22
C ARG A 253 -17.02 19.33 -6.47
N GLN A 254 -15.81 19.60 -6.94
CA GLN A 254 -15.62 20.34 -8.20
C GLN A 254 -16.17 19.55 -9.39
N ARG A 255 -15.93 18.24 -9.45
CA ARG A 255 -16.43 17.37 -10.54
C ARG A 255 -17.94 17.11 -10.47
N LEU A 256 -18.55 17.29 -9.31
CA LEU A 256 -20.00 17.18 -9.12
C LEU A 256 -20.78 18.45 -9.51
N GLN A 257 -20.11 19.54 -9.89
CA GLN A 257 -20.79 20.73 -10.39
C GLN A 257 -21.56 20.41 -11.67
N GLY A 258 -22.87 20.67 -11.68
CA GLY A 258 -23.80 20.30 -12.75
C GLY A 258 -24.38 18.89 -12.64
N PHE A 259 -24.11 18.19 -11.53
CA PHE A 259 -24.62 16.85 -11.23
C PHE A 259 -25.31 16.79 -9.84
N GLU A 260 -25.79 17.94 -9.35
CA GLU A 260 -26.35 18.10 -8.00
C GLU A 260 -27.61 17.25 -7.75
N ASP A 261 -28.34 16.90 -8.81
CA ASP A 261 -29.57 16.12 -8.74
C ASP A 261 -29.35 14.61 -8.69
N ILE A 262 -28.10 14.12 -8.85
CA ILE A 262 -27.80 12.70 -8.77
C ILE A 262 -27.91 12.23 -7.31
N ALA A 263 -28.62 11.12 -7.09
CA ALA A 263 -28.74 10.52 -5.77
C ALA A 263 -27.34 10.14 -5.20
N ALA A 264 -27.12 10.38 -3.91
CA ALA A 264 -25.83 10.10 -3.26
C ALA A 264 -25.36 8.64 -3.44
N GLN A 265 -26.32 7.71 -3.51
CA GLN A 265 -26.08 6.29 -3.77
C GLN A 265 -25.56 6.04 -5.19
N ASP A 266 -26.08 6.76 -6.18
CA ASP A 266 -25.64 6.66 -7.57
C ASP A 266 -24.26 7.28 -7.78
N VAL A 267 -23.93 8.35 -7.03
CA VAL A 267 -22.57 8.88 -6.95
C VAL A 267 -21.63 7.83 -6.38
N GLN A 268 -22.01 7.13 -5.29
CA GLN A 268 -21.20 6.06 -4.71
C GLN A 268 -20.94 4.93 -5.72
N ALA A 269 -21.98 4.50 -6.43
CA ALA A 269 -21.88 3.50 -7.50
C ALA A 269 -20.92 3.95 -8.62
N THR A 270 -20.99 5.23 -8.99
CA THR A 270 -20.14 5.84 -10.03
C THR A 270 -18.68 5.95 -9.58
N LEU A 271 -18.43 6.28 -8.31
CA LEU A 271 -17.07 6.28 -7.73
C LEU A 271 -16.48 4.87 -7.67
N THR A 272 -17.27 3.86 -7.32
CA THR A 272 -16.84 2.46 -7.33
C THR A 272 -16.48 2.01 -8.76
N GLU A 273 -17.27 2.42 -9.75
CA GLU A 273 -16.99 2.15 -11.16
C GLU A 273 -15.72 2.89 -11.64
N LEU A 274 -15.50 4.14 -11.21
CA LEU A 274 -14.28 4.88 -11.52
C LEU A 274 -13.02 4.15 -11.03
N THR A 275 -13.05 3.61 -9.80
CA THR A 275 -11.93 2.83 -9.25
C THR A 275 -11.70 1.56 -10.07
N ALA A 276 -12.76 0.81 -10.37
CA ALA A 276 -12.66 -0.41 -11.19
C ALA A 276 -12.13 -0.10 -12.60
N TRP A 277 -12.62 0.97 -13.21
CA TRP A 277 -12.16 1.44 -14.52
C TRP A 277 -10.70 1.87 -14.51
N GLY A 278 -10.27 2.67 -13.53
CA GLY A 278 -8.88 3.11 -13.39
C GLY A 278 -7.90 1.94 -13.28
N CYS A 279 -8.25 0.93 -12.48
CA CYS A 279 -7.54 -0.32 -12.37
C CYS A 279 -7.46 -1.08 -13.71
N ALA A 280 -8.56 -1.15 -14.44
CA ALA A 280 -8.60 -1.83 -15.73
C ALA A 280 -7.78 -1.08 -16.80
N GLN A 281 -7.85 0.26 -16.83
CA GLN A 281 -7.07 1.08 -17.76
C GLN A 281 -5.55 0.90 -17.54
N ALA A 282 -5.12 0.79 -16.28
CA ALA A 282 -3.72 0.54 -15.95
C ALA A 282 -3.17 -0.74 -16.58
N LEU A 283 -4.02 -1.73 -16.83
CA LEU A 283 -3.63 -3.01 -17.43
C LEU A 283 -3.75 -3.04 -18.96
N LYS A 284 -4.47 -2.12 -19.60
CA LYS A 284 -4.68 -2.14 -21.06
C LYS A 284 -3.38 -2.06 -21.86
N GLY A 285 -2.42 -1.27 -21.38
CA GLY A 285 -1.11 -1.09 -22.01
C GLY A 285 -0.03 -2.07 -21.56
N ALA A 286 -0.33 -2.95 -20.60
CA ALA A 286 0.65 -3.87 -20.03
C ALA A 286 1.19 -4.85 -21.07
N LYS A 287 2.52 -5.04 -21.08
CA LYS A 287 3.19 -6.03 -21.93
C LYS A 287 4.26 -6.75 -21.10
N PRO A 288 4.13 -8.07 -20.88
CA PRO A 288 3.03 -8.94 -21.33
C PRO A 288 1.72 -8.66 -20.56
N GLN A 289 0.59 -9.02 -21.16
CA GLN A 289 -0.72 -8.90 -20.52
C GLN A 289 -0.84 -9.91 -19.37
N PRO A 290 -1.32 -9.49 -18.18
CA PRO A 290 -1.57 -10.43 -17.10
C PRO A 290 -2.77 -11.32 -17.42
N GLU A 291 -2.67 -12.58 -17.07
CA GLU A 291 -3.75 -13.57 -17.17
C GLU A 291 -4.58 -13.61 -15.89
N ARG A 292 -3.95 -13.29 -14.76
CA ARG A 292 -4.55 -13.24 -13.43
C ARG A 292 -4.23 -11.94 -12.73
N VAL A 293 -5.24 -11.33 -12.11
CA VAL A 293 -5.12 -10.11 -11.32
C VAL A 293 -5.45 -10.45 -9.87
N LEU A 294 -4.45 -10.32 -9.01
CA LEU A 294 -4.56 -10.52 -7.57
C LEU A 294 -4.84 -9.18 -6.91
N VAL A 295 -5.88 -9.08 -6.11
CA VAL A 295 -6.27 -7.84 -5.43
C VAL A 295 -5.96 -7.95 -3.94
N CYS A 296 -5.31 -6.93 -3.37
CA CYS A 296 -5.06 -6.77 -1.96
C CYS A 296 -5.46 -5.37 -1.47
N GLY A 297 -5.33 -5.13 -0.15
CA GLY A 297 -5.85 -3.93 0.51
C GLY A 297 -7.36 -4.01 0.74
N GLY A 298 -7.93 -2.96 1.35
CA GLY A 298 -9.34 -2.91 1.73
C GLY A 298 -10.31 -3.07 0.56
N GLY A 299 -9.93 -2.64 -0.65
CA GLY A 299 -10.75 -2.82 -1.85
C GLY A 299 -11.02 -4.28 -2.22
N ALA A 300 -10.15 -5.21 -1.81
CA ALA A 300 -10.37 -6.65 -2.02
C ALA A 300 -11.55 -7.22 -1.21
N LEU A 301 -12.00 -6.48 -0.19
CA LEU A 301 -13.15 -6.84 0.66
C LEU A 301 -14.46 -6.21 0.16
N ASN A 302 -14.40 -5.36 -0.85
CA ASN A 302 -15.56 -4.72 -1.46
C ASN A 302 -16.07 -5.59 -2.63
N ASP A 303 -17.14 -6.35 -2.40
CA ASP A 303 -17.68 -7.33 -3.36
C ASP A 303 -18.16 -6.65 -4.66
N ASP A 304 -18.77 -5.46 -4.56
CA ASP A 304 -19.24 -4.73 -5.74
C ASP A 304 -18.06 -4.22 -6.59
N LEU A 305 -17.01 -3.70 -5.95
CA LEU A 305 -15.79 -3.30 -6.63
C LEU A 305 -15.14 -4.50 -7.34
N MET A 306 -14.99 -5.63 -6.66
CA MET A 306 -14.42 -6.85 -7.24
C MET A 306 -15.23 -7.36 -8.44
N ARG A 307 -16.56 -7.34 -8.34
CA ARG A 307 -17.46 -7.68 -9.44
C ARG A 307 -17.28 -6.73 -10.64
N ARG A 308 -17.22 -5.41 -10.40
CA ARG A 308 -16.98 -4.40 -11.44
C ARG A 308 -15.63 -4.59 -12.10
N MET A 309 -14.59 -4.82 -11.33
CA MET A 309 -13.24 -5.12 -11.85
C MET A 309 -13.25 -6.37 -12.74
N GLN A 310 -13.91 -7.45 -12.32
CA GLN A 310 -14.04 -8.66 -13.13
C GLN A 310 -14.76 -8.37 -14.46
N SER A 311 -15.79 -7.52 -14.45
CA SER A 311 -16.51 -7.10 -15.66
C SER A 311 -15.61 -6.28 -16.58
N GLN A 312 -14.89 -5.28 -16.06
CA GLN A 312 -14.00 -4.40 -16.82
C GLN A 312 -12.80 -5.14 -17.43
N LEU A 313 -12.31 -6.18 -16.78
CA LEU A 313 -11.13 -6.95 -17.20
C LEU A 313 -11.44 -8.15 -18.09
N GLY A 314 -12.72 -8.44 -18.31
CA GLY A 314 -13.20 -9.46 -19.25
C GLY A 314 -12.65 -10.85 -18.94
N GLY A 315 -11.94 -11.46 -19.88
CA GLY A 315 -11.41 -12.84 -19.77
C GLY A 315 -10.28 -13.07 -18.77
N LYS A 316 -9.80 -12.03 -18.04
CA LYS A 316 -8.80 -12.18 -16.99
C LYS A 316 -9.47 -12.63 -15.69
N ARG A 317 -8.80 -13.48 -14.92
CA ARG A 317 -9.30 -13.86 -13.60
C ARG A 317 -8.92 -12.78 -12.58
N VAL A 318 -9.90 -12.13 -11.98
CA VAL A 318 -9.73 -11.20 -10.85
C VAL A 318 -10.06 -11.94 -9.57
N CYS A 319 -9.16 -11.92 -8.59
CA CYS A 319 -9.37 -12.59 -7.30
C CYS A 319 -8.57 -11.92 -6.17
N SER A 320 -8.95 -12.18 -4.94
CA SER A 320 -8.19 -11.74 -3.77
C SER A 320 -6.88 -12.53 -3.61
N THR A 321 -5.85 -11.91 -3.00
CA THR A 321 -4.63 -12.60 -2.58
C THR A 321 -4.90 -13.75 -1.60
N ALA A 322 -6.06 -13.75 -0.93
CA ALA A 322 -6.51 -14.86 -0.08
C ALA A 322 -6.58 -16.20 -0.82
N GLU A 323 -6.83 -16.20 -2.15
CA GLU A 323 -6.79 -17.43 -2.95
C GLU A 323 -5.39 -18.05 -3.05
N LEU A 324 -4.35 -17.28 -2.77
CA LEU A 324 -2.98 -17.76 -2.66
C LEU A 324 -2.50 -17.88 -1.21
N GLY A 325 -3.43 -17.90 -0.25
CA GLY A 325 -3.16 -18.10 1.17
C GLY A 325 -2.70 -16.85 1.93
N ILE A 326 -2.75 -15.66 1.32
CA ILE A 326 -2.37 -14.42 1.99
C ILE A 326 -3.57 -13.47 2.06
N ASP A 327 -4.00 -13.18 3.28
CA ASP A 327 -5.09 -12.22 3.54
C ASP A 327 -4.75 -10.87 2.90
N PRO A 328 -5.69 -10.25 2.15
CA PRO A 328 -5.46 -9.01 1.44
C PRO A 328 -5.03 -7.84 2.33
N MET A 329 -5.45 -7.83 3.60
CA MET A 329 -5.08 -6.79 4.57
C MET A 329 -3.69 -7.00 5.17
N GLN A 330 -3.07 -8.16 4.97
CA GLN A 330 -1.77 -8.50 5.56
C GLN A 330 -0.59 -8.35 4.58
N VAL A 331 -0.86 -8.09 3.31
CA VAL A 331 0.15 -8.05 2.24
C VAL A 331 1.22 -6.99 2.51
N GLU A 332 0.84 -5.77 2.92
CA GLU A 332 1.82 -4.72 3.21
C GLU A 332 2.67 -5.03 4.45
N ALA A 333 2.07 -5.48 5.54
CA ALA A 333 2.81 -5.84 6.74
C ALA A 333 3.79 -7.00 6.45
N LEU A 334 3.36 -7.99 5.67
CA LEU A 334 4.21 -9.08 5.21
C LEU A 334 5.35 -8.61 4.31
N ALA A 335 5.11 -7.61 3.45
CA ALA A 335 6.15 -7.02 2.61
C ALA A 335 7.28 -6.40 3.45
N PHE A 336 6.97 -5.71 4.54
CA PHE A 336 8.01 -5.16 5.42
C PHE A 336 8.70 -6.21 6.28
N ALA A 337 8.05 -7.31 6.62
CA ALA A 337 8.72 -8.47 7.21
C ALA A 337 9.71 -9.11 6.20
N TRP A 338 9.31 -9.26 4.95
CA TRP A 338 10.18 -9.75 3.87
C TRP A 338 11.36 -8.80 3.60
N LEU A 339 11.14 -7.48 3.55
CA LEU A 339 12.21 -6.49 3.39
C LEU A 339 13.22 -6.57 4.55
N ALA A 340 12.74 -6.76 5.79
CA ALA A 340 13.62 -6.98 6.94
C ALA A 340 14.44 -8.26 6.78
N GLN A 341 13.86 -9.34 6.28
CA GLN A 341 14.59 -10.57 5.96
C GLN A 341 15.68 -10.31 4.91
N GLN A 342 15.37 -9.59 3.81
CA GLN A 342 16.37 -9.26 2.79
C GLN A 342 17.54 -8.49 3.40
N THR A 343 17.27 -7.54 4.30
CA THR A 343 18.30 -6.77 4.99
C THR A 343 19.21 -7.67 5.85
N ILE A 344 18.61 -8.53 6.68
CA ILE A 344 19.35 -9.48 7.54
C ILE A 344 20.20 -10.46 6.72
N LEU A 345 19.66 -10.91 5.59
CA LEU A 345 20.36 -11.83 4.66
C LEU A 345 21.35 -11.10 3.73
N ARG A 346 21.46 -9.76 3.82
CA ARG A 346 22.26 -8.92 2.93
C ARG A 346 21.89 -9.06 1.45
N GLN A 347 20.62 -9.29 1.18
CA GLN A 347 20.05 -9.36 -0.16
C GLN A 347 19.39 -8.04 -0.54
N THR A 348 19.30 -7.76 -1.83
CA THR A 348 18.66 -6.53 -2.32
C THR A 348 17.15 -6.58 -2.14
N GLY A 349 16.57 -5.49 -1.61
CA GLY A 349 15.12 -5.32 -1.41
C GLY A 349 14.49 -4.33 -2.40
N SER A 350 15.27 -3.71 -3.32
CA SER A 350 14.75 -2.80 -4.34
C SER A 350 15.07 -3.30 -5.75
N VAL A 351 14.29 -2.81 -6.72
CA VAL A 351 14.49 -3.07 -8.15
C VAL A 351 14.57 -1.73 -8.89
N ALA A 352 15.69 -1.51 -9.59
CA ALA A 352 15.98 -0.25 -10.25
C ALA A 352 14.92 0.16 -11.30
N SER A 353 14.33 -0.79 -12.02
CA SER A 353 13.26 -0.52 -13.00
C SER A 353 11.97 0.01 -12.36
N VAL A 354 11.81 -0.16 -11.04
CA VAL A 354 10.63 0.30 -10.29
C VAL A 354 10.86 1.68 -9.69
N THR A 355 12.00 1.88 -9.03
CA THR A 355 12.27 3.13 -8.28
C THR A 355 13.10 4.14 -9.05
N GLY A 356 13.73 3.73 -10.16
CA GLY A 356 14.66 4.58 -10.91
C GLY A 356 16.05 4.73 -10.27
N ALA A 357 16.36 3.99 -9.22
CA ALA A 357 17.68 4.01 -8.58
C ALA A 357 18.78 3.50 -9.54
N ARG A 358 20.03 3.94 -9.32
CA ARG A 358 21.23 3.51 -10.09
C ARG A 358 21.57 2.02 -9.95
N GLY A 359 20.71 1.21 -9.39
CA GLY A 359 20.83 -0.23 -9.23
C GLY A 359 20.14 -0.70 -7.96
N ALA A 360 19.95 -2.01 -7.82
CA ALA A 360 19.33 -2.61 -6.66
C ALA A 360 20.17 -2.37 -5.38
N ARG A 361 19.47 -2.22 -4.24
CA ARG A 361 20.09 -1.91 -2.94
C ARG A 361 19.57 -2.84 -1.85
N ILE A 362 20.43 -3.12 -0.87
CA ILE A 362 19.99 -3.61 0.43
C ILE A 362 19.35 -2.43 1.14
N LEU A 363 18.09 -2.59 1.54
CA LEU A 363 17.29 -1.54 2.15
C LEU A 363 17.22 -1.70 3.67
N GLY A 364 17.16 -0.58 4.38
CA GLY A 364 17.04 -0.56 5.82
C GLY A 364 18.37 -0.61 6.59
N ALA A 365 18.28 -0.30 7.87
CA ALA A 365 19.36 -0.41 8.85
C ALA A 365 18.90 -1.31 10.01
N VAL A 366 19.85 -2.02 10.64
CA VAL A 366 19.58 -2.93 11.76
C VAL A 366 19.91 -2.21 13.07
N TYR A 367 18.94 -2.23 13.98
CA TYR A 367 19.06 -1.78 15.36
C TYR A 367 19.02 -3.04 16.25
N PRO A 368 20.15 -3.42 16.88
CA PRO A 368 20.19 -4.61 17.73
C PRO A 368 19.38 -4.40 19.02
N ALA A 369 18.84 -5.51 19.55
CA ALA A 369 18.20 -5.57 20.86
C ALA A 369 19.23 -5.80 21.97
#